data_864b22fa3a17797097e6d9c20e935b70
#
_entry.id   864b22fa3a17797097e6d9c20e935b70
#
_cell.length_a   1.000
_cell.length_b   1.000
_cell.length_c   1.000
_cell.angle_alpha   90.00
_cell.angle_beta   90.00
_cell.angle_gamma   90.00
#
_symmetry.space_group_name_H-M   'P 1'
#
loop_
_entity.id
_entity.type
_entity.pdbx_description
1 polymer ?
#
loop_
_entity_poly.entity_id
_entity_poly.type
_entity_poly.pdbx_seq_one_letter_code
_entity_poly.pdbx_strand_id
1 'polypeptide(L)'
;MDEQTLKESLLKAIQEKAVVRGERKLASGKISQYYIDGKQVTLDPQGLFLTAKIILHMAQAAGADAVGGPTLGADPIAAAVSLLSSQSGKPLKSFIVRKEAKDHGMQKMIEGPALAPGDKVVMLEDVVTTGGSVLKAIQEVEKLGAKVVKTVCLVDRNEGAAETLANYNYSPIFTLRDLGL
;
A
#
# COMPACT_ATOMS: atom_id res chain seq x y z
N MET A 1 15.37 14.92 -6.75
CA MET A 1 14.31 14.59 -7.74
C MET A 1 13.03 15.16 -7.17
N ASP A 2 12.35 16.02 -7.92
CA ASP A 2 11.05 16.56 -7.51
C ASP A 2 9.93 15.50 -7.62
N GLU A 3 8.77 15.79 -7.04
CA GLU A 3 7.66 14.82 -6.95
C GLU A 3 7.10 14.44 -8.33
N GLN A 4 7.06 15.37 -9.27
CA GLN A 4 6.58 15.10 -10.62
C GLN A 4 7.48 14.12 -11.35
N THR A 5 8.80 14.34 -11.31
CA THR A 5 9.79 13.42 -11.90
C THR A 5 9.74 12.03 -11.28
N LEU A 6 9.52 11.94 -9.95
CA LEU A 6 9.33 10.64 -9.27
C LEU A 6 8.10 9.90 -9.80
N LYS A 7 6.96 10.60 -9.93
CA LYS A 7 5.71 10.01 -10.43
C LYS A 7 5.83 9.56 -11.88
N GLU A 8 6.41 10.36 -12.76
CA GLU A 8 6.61 10.01 -14.17
C GLU A 8 7.51 8.77 -14.33
N SER A 9 8.61 8.73 -13.58
CA SER A 9 9.52 7.57 -13.59
C SER A 9 8.84 6.31 -13.05
N LEU A 10 8.03 6.43 -11.99
CA LEU A 10 7.31 5.30 -11.41
C LEU A 10 6.19 4.82 -12.36
N LEU A 11 5.45 5.74 -12.98
CA LEU A 11 4.41 5.41 -13.97
C LEU A 11 5.00 4.56 -15.11
N LYS A 12 6.13 4.99 -15.66
CA LYS A 12 6.84 4.24 -16.70
C LYS A 12 7.24 2.84 -16.23
N ALA A 13 7.80 2.73 -15.01
CA ALA A 13 8.18 1.42 -14.45
C ALA A 13 6.97 0.49 -14.29
N ILE A 14 5.80 1.01 -13.87
CA ILE A 14 4.56 0.23 -13.76
C ILE A 14 4.08 -0.23 -15.13
N GLN A 15 4.05 0.67 -16.13
CA GLN A 15 3.62 0.33 -17.49
C GLN A 15 4.50 -0.74 -18.15
N GLU A 16 5.81 -0.70 -17.91
CA GLU A 16 6.78 -1.62 -18.49
C GLU A 16 6.83 -3.00 -17.78
N LYS A 17 6.68 -3.01 -16.44
CA LYS A 17 6.94 -4.20 -15.62
C LYS A 17 5.69 -4.85 -15.04
N ALA A 18 4.72 -4.05 -14.59
CA ALA A 18 3.57 -4.55 -13.84
C ALA A 18 2.34 -4.87 -14.71
N VAL A 19 2.21 -4.23 -15.88
CA VAL A 19 1.07 -4.43 -16.77
C VAL A 19 1.31 -5.61 -17.69
N VAL A 20 0.57 -6.69 -17.45
CA VAL A 20 0.58 -7.87 -18.33
C VAL A 20 -0.67 -7.83 -19.21
N ARG A 21 -0.49 -7.64 -20.52
CA ARG A 21 -1.59 -7.63 -21.51
C ARG A 21 -1.93 -9.05 -21.93
N GLY A 22 -3.20 -9.29 -22.22
CA GLY A 22 -3.74 -10.57 -22.66
C GLY A 22 -4.89 -11.03 -21.79
N GLU A 23 -5.77 -11.84 -22.37
CA GLU A 23 -6.95 -12.36 -21.71
C GLU A 23 -6.59 -13.24 -20.50
N ARG A 24 -7.15 -12.89 -19.34
CA ARG A 24 -6.98 -13.64 -18.08
C ARG A 24 -8.28 -13.71 -17.31
N LYS A 25 -8.55 -14.87 -16.72
CA LYS A 25 -9.64 -15.05 -15.78
C LYS A 25 -9.19 -14.57 -14.40
N LEU A 26 -9.88 -13.58 -13.86
CA LEU A 26 -9.65 -13.05 -12.51
C LEU A 26 -10.21 -14.00 -11.43
N ALA A 27 -9.80 -13.81 -10.19
CA ALA A 27 -10.33 -14.56 -9.04
C ALA A 27 -11.86 -14.40 -8.88
N SER A 28 -12.43 -13.28 -9.34
CA SER A 28 -13.88 -13.02 -9.39
C SER A 28 -14.60 -13.83 -10.48
N GLY A 29 -13.89 -14.58 -11.32
CA GLY A 29 -14.44 -15.28 -12.50
C GLY A 29 -14.59 -14.42 -13.74
N LYS A 30 -14.42 -13.10 -13.66
CA LYS A 30 -14.47 -12.19 -14.82
C LYS A 30 -13.26 -12.35 -15.70
N ILE A 31 -13.45 -12.17 -17.01
CA ILE A 31 -12.34 -12.11 -17.98
C ILE A 31 -11.85 -10.66 -18.06
N SER A 32 -10.54 -10.47 -17.93
CA SER A 32 -9.86 -9.18 -18.11
C SER A 32 -8.85 -9.28 -19.24
N GLN A 33 -8.69 -8.21 -20.01
CA GLN A 33 -7.70 -8.10 -21.10
C GLN A 33 -6.33 -7.68 -20.57
N TYR A 34 -6.19 -7.45 -19.26
CA TYR A 34 -4.93 -7.13 -18.60
C TYR A 34 -4.93 -7.65 -17.15
N TYR A 35 -3.74 -7.82 -16.63
CA TYR A 35 -3.49 -8.10 -15.22
C TYR A 35 -2.42 -7.13 -14.71
N ILE A 36 -2.54 -6.64 -13.47
CA ILE A 36 -1.54 -5.79 -12.84
C ILE A 36 -0.91 -6.57 -11.70
N ASP A 37 0.39 -6.81 -11.81
CA ASP A 37 1.20 -7.38 -10.74
C ASP A 37 2.10 -6.30 -10.15
N GLY A 38 1.62 -5.63 -9.11
CA GLY A 38 2.35 -4.57 -8.41
C GLY A 38 3.70 -5.03 -7.88
N LYS A 39 3.86 -6.33 -7.58
CA LYS A 39 5.09 -6.90 -7.05
C LYS A 39 6.26 -6.88 -8.02
N GLN A 40 5.99 -6.82 -9.33
CA GLN A 40 7.03 -6.61 -10.35
C GLN A 40 7.71 -5.23 -10.23
N VAL A 41 7.06 -4.29 -9.55
CA VAL A 41 7.59 -2.95 -9.27
C VAL A 41 8.02 -2.83 -7.80
N THR A 42 7.20 -3.32 -6.86
CA THR A 42 7.49 -3.16 -5.43
C THR A 42 8.58 -4.12 -4.91
N LEU A 43 9.03 -5.09 -5.72
CA LEU A 43 10.21 -5.93 -5.46
C LEU A 43 11.37 -5.63 -6.43
N ASP A 44 11.19 -4.69 -7.37
CA ASP A 44 12.28 -4.16 -8.20
C ASP A 44 12.98 -3.03 -7.44
N PRO A 45 14.31 -2.97 -7.39
CA PRO A 45 15.03 -2.00 -6.57
C PRO A 45 14.70 -0.54 -6.93
N GLN A 46 14.58 -0.21 -8.20
CA GLN A 46 14.25 1.14 -8.65
C GLN A 46 12.77 1.46 -8.42
N GLY A 47 11.87 0.53 -8.76
CA GLY A 47 10.44 0.68 -8.56
C GLY A 47 10.08 0.85 -7.09
N LEU A 48 10.66 0.02 -6.21
CA LEU A 48 10.49 0.12 -4.77
C LEU A 48 10.99 1.45 -4.21
N PHE A 49 12.17 1.90 -4.64
CA PHE A 49 12.73 3.18 -4.21
C PHE A 49 11.82 4.35 -4.57
N LEU A 50 11.32 4.42 -5.81
CA LEU A 50 10.42 5.47 -6.28
C LEU A 50 9.09 5.45 -5.50
N THR A 51 8.50 4.26 -5.34
CA THR A 51 7.26 4.05 -4.57
C THR A 51 7.42 4.53 -3.13
N ALA A 52 8.49 4.08 -2.46
CA ALA A 52 8.75 4.42 -1.07
C ALA A 52 9.01 5.92 -0.86
N LYS A 53 9.69 6.58 -1.79
CA LYS A 53 9.92 8.03 -1.74
C LYS A 53 8.61 8.82 -1.80
N ILE A 54 7.71 8.49 -2.73
CA ILE A 54 6.41 9.15 -2.87
C ILE A 54 5.57 8.92 -1.61
N ILE A 55 5.49 7.68 -1.15
CA ILE A 55 4.69 7.32 0.03
C ILE A 55 5.27 7.96 1.30
N LEU A 56 6.59 8.05 1.44
CA LEU A 56 7.22 8.75 2.57
C LEU A 56 6.77 10.21 2.66
N HIS A 57 6.75 10.94 1.54
CA HIS A 57 6.26 12.32 1.51
C HIS A 57 4.78 12.39 1.93
N MET A 58 3.94 11.47 1.41
CA MET A 58 2.51 11.41 1.78
C MET A 58 2.30 11.10 3.26
N ALA A 59 3.09 10.17 3.83
CA ALA A 59 3.03 9.78 5.22
C ALA A 59 3.49 10.91 6.17
N GLN A 60 4.56 11.60 5.80
CA GLN A 60 5.05 12.76 6.55
C GLN A 60 4.03 13.91 6.54
N ALA A 61 3.44 14.21 5.38
CA ALA A 61 2.38 15.22 5.26
C ALA A 61 1.14 14.87 6.08
N ALA A 62 0.81 13.58 6.21
CA ALA A 62 -0.27 13.10 7.08
C ALA A 62 0.08 13.07 8.58
N GLY A 63 1.33 13.38 8.93
CA GLY A 63 1.82 13.36 10.32
C GLY A 63 1.87 11.95 10.91
N ALA A 64 2.11 10.93 10.08
CA ALA A 64 2.11 9.54 10.50
C ALA A 64 3.23 9.20 11.51
N ASP A 65 2.96 8.20 12.34
CA ASP A 65 3.89 7.56 13.28
C ASP A 65 4.27 6.15 12.80
N ALA A 66 3.42 5.53 11.96
CA ALA A 66 3.64 4.22 11.39
C ALA A 66 3.05 4.07 10.00
N VAL A 67 3.58 3.10 9.24
CA VAL A 67 3.08 2.69 7.93
C VAL A 67 2.98 1.17 7.86
N GLY A 68 1.98 0.64 7.18
CA GLY A 68 1.84 -0.82 7.02
C GLY A 68 0.56 -1.18 6.29
N GLY A 69 0.29 -2.47 6.17
CA GLY A 69 -0.91 -2.93 5.47
C GLY A 69 -0.98 -4.45 5.38
N PRO A 70 -1.92 -4.97 4.59
CA PRO A 70 -2.10 -6.40 4.46
C PRO A 70 -0.94 -7.07 3.71
N THR A 71 -0.48 -8.21 4.25
CA THR A 71 0.51 -9.05 3.56
C THR A 71 -0.09 -9.61 2.27
N LEU A 72 0.64 -9.73 1.19
CA LEU A 72 2.06 -9.57 0.90
C LEU A 72 2.36 -8.22 0.21
N GLY A 73 1.33 -7.54 -0.33
CA GLY A 73 1.50 -6.36 -1.19
C GLY A 73 2.12 -5.17 -0.47
N ALA A 74 1.71 -4.93 0.76
CA ALA A 74 2.24 -3.81 1.57
C ALA A 74 3.65 -4.05 2.12
N ASP A 75 4.07 -5.30 2.30
CA ASP A 75 5.28 -5.64 3.07
C ASP A 75 6.55 -4.94 2.55
N PRO A 76 6.94 -5.07 1.26
CA PRO A 76 8.14 -4.43 0.76
C PRO A 76 8.05 -2.91 0.81
N ILE A 77 6.87 -2.35 0.55
CA ILE A 77 6.63 -0.91 0.55
C ILE A 77 6.83 -0.35 1.97
N ALA A 78 6.18 -0.96 2.97
CA ALA A 78 6.25 -0.52 4.37
C ALA A 78 7.69 -0.58 4.91
N ALA A 79 8.42 -1.66 4.62
CA ALA A 79 9.82 -1.80 5.00
C ALA A 79 10.70 -0.72 4.36
N ALA A 80 10.53 -0.44 3.07
CA ALA A 80 11.30 0.57 2.37
C ALA A 80 10.98 2.00 2.85
N VAL A 81 9.72 2.32 3.10
CA VAL A 81 9.30 3.62 3.66
C VAL A 81 9.91 3.82 5.05
N SER A 82 9.85 2.80 5.91
CA SER A 82 10.45 2.84 7.25
C SER A 82 11.96 3.06 7.17
N LEU A 83 12.67 2.32 6.29
CA LEU A 83 14.10 2.49 6.07
C LEU A 83 14.45 3.91 5.63
N LEU A 84 13.75 4.45 4.62
CA LEU A 84 14.00 5.81 4.13
C LEU A 84 13.66 6.86 5.19
N SER A 85 12.64 6.64 6.01
CA SER A 85 12.24 7.56 7.07
C SER A 85 13.31 7.74 8.13
N SER A 86 14.15 6.73 8.38
CA SER A 86 15.24 6.81 9.35
C SER A 86 16.26 7.90 9.04
N GLN A 87 16.36 8.32 7.78
CA GLN A 87 17.23 9.39 7.29
C GLN A 87 16.58 10.77 7.27
N SER A 88 15.29 10.87 7.60
CA SER A 88 14.48 12.09 7.42
C SER A 88 14.19 12.85 8.72
N GLY A 89 14.81 12.46 9.83
CA GLY A 89 14.62 13.11 11.15
C GLY A 89 13.35 12.71 11.89
N LYS A 90 12.37 12.09 11.26
CA LYS A 90 11.17 11.49 11.88
C LYS A 90 10.99 10.05 11.42
N PRO A 91 11.63 9.07 12.11
CA PRO A 91 11.48 7.66 11.76
C PRO A 91 10.04 7.17 11.92
N LEU A 92 9.58 6.39 10.95
CA LEU A 92 8.26 5.74 10.95
C LEU A 92 8.43 4.27 11.30
N LYS A 93 7.61 3.74 12.20
CA LYS A 93 7.48 2.30 12.40
C LYS A 93 6.91 1.67 11.14
N SER A 94 7.27 0.41 10.85
CA SER A 94 6.55 -0.40 9.85
C SER A 94 5.89 -1.60 10.52
N PHE A 95 4.74 -2.01 10.01
CA PHE A 95 4.01 -3.18 10.49
C PHE A 95 3.36 -3.92 9.31
N ILE A 96 3.02 -5.19 9.54
CA ILE A 96 2.35 -6.07 8.59
C ILE A 96 1.07 -6.57 9.21
N VAL A 97 -0.04 -6.56 8.48
CA VAL A 97 -1.30 -7.18 8.89
C VAL A 97 -1.44 -8.53 8.19
N ARG A 98 -1.48 -9.61 8.98
CA ARG A 98 -1.61 -10.98 8.48
C ARG A 98 -3.03 -11.23 7.95
N LYS A 99 -3.16 -12.18 7.03
CA LYS A 99 -4.48 -12.64 6.56
C LYS A 99 -5.21 -13.46 7.61
N GLU A 100 -4.44 -14.20 8.43
CA GLU A 100 -4.92 -15.09 9.48
C GLU A 100 -4.05 -14.93 10.72
N ALA A 101 -4.65 -15.15 11.89
CA ALA A 101 -3.91 -15.17 13.15
C ALA A 101 -2.91 -16.34 13.18
N LYS A 102 -1.85 -16.23 13.97
CA LYS A 102 -0.92 -17.37 14.21
C LYS A 102 -1.64 -18.49 14.94
N ASP A 103 -1.43 -19.72 14.50
CA ASP A 103 -1.96 -20.93 15.16
C ASP A 103 -1.35 -21.16 16.55
N HIS A 104 -0.15 -20.60 16.80
CA HIS A 104 0.61 -20.76 18.05
C HIS A 104 1.10 -19.42 18.58
N GLY A 105 1.09 -19.26 19.92
CA GLY A 105 1.54 -18.06 20.61
C GLY A 105 0.42 -17.01 20.78
N MET A 106 0.77 -15.73 20.80
CA MET A 106 -0.19 -14.62 21.05
C MET A 106 -1.03 -14.27 19.82
N GLN A 107 -1.67 -15.16 19.14
CA GLN A 107 -2.63 -14.98 18.01
C GLN A 107 -2.70 -13.57 17.40
N LYS A 108 -1.54 -12.93 17.21
CA LYS A 108 -1.45 -11.55 16.74
C LYS A 108 -1.73 -11.46 15.24
N MET A 109 -2.62 -10.56 14.89
CA MET A 109 -2.87 -10.19 13.48
C MET A 109 -1.84 -9.21 12.94
N ILE A 110 -1.14 -8.47 13.80
CA ILE A 110 -0.17 -7.44 13.41
C ILE A 110 1.23 -7.84 13.87
N GLU A 111 2.16 -7.80 12.93
CA GLU A 111 3.59 -8.04 13.13
C GLU A 111 4.37 -6.74 13.03
N GLY A 112 5.45 -6.64 13.80
CA GLY A 112 6.34 -5.46 13.84
C GLY A 112 6.38 -4.79 15.20
N PRO A 113 6.95 -3.58 15.29
CA PRO A 113 6.92 -2.77 16.49
C PRO A 113 5.50 -2.47 16.94
N ALA A 114 5.24 -2.50 18.25
CA ALA A 114 3.91 -2.28 18.79
C ALA A 114 3.34 -0.92 18.36
N LEU A 115 2.09 -0.95 17.88
CA LEU A 115 1.29 0.25 17.70
C LEU A 115 0.66 0.61 19.05
N ALA A 116 0.76 1.88 19.43
CA ALA A 116 0.16 2.41 20.63
C ALA A 116 -1.20 3.05 20.34
N PRO A 117 -2.12 3.09 21.32
CA PRO A 117 -3.34 3.89 21.19
C PRO A 117 -3.00 5.35 20.83
N GLY A 118 -3.66 5.86 19.78
CA GLY A 118 -3.41 7.20 19.25
C GLY A 118 -2.33 7.32 18.20
N ASP A 119 -1.50 6.29 17.94
CA ASP A 119 -0.55 6.29 16.81
C ASP A 119 -1.30 6.59 15.51
N LYS A 120 -0.79 7.52 14.74
CA LYS A 120 -1.30 7.87 13.40
C LYS A 120 -0.70 6.95 12.37
N VAL A 121 -1.53 6.25 11.64
CA VAL A 121 -1.12 5.19 10.72
C VAL A 121 -1.49 5.53 9.29
N VAL A 122 -0.57 5.29 8.36
CA VAL A 122 -0.88 5.24 6.92
C VAL A 122 -0.96 3.77 6.49
N MET A 123 -2.13 3.39 5.95
CA MET A 123 -2.34 2.05 5.39
C MET A 123 -1.84 1.99 3.96
N LEU A 124 -1.19 0.89 3.60
CA LEU A 124 -0.55 0.68 2.30
C LEU A 124 -1.06 -0.57 1.59
N GLU A 125 -1.07 -0.55 0.27
CA GLU A 125 -1.26 -1.72 -0.59
C GLU A 125 -0.54 -1.52 -1.95
N ASP A 126 -0.15 -2.58 -2.63
CA ASP A 126 0.39 -2.48 -3.99
C ASP A 126 -0.73 -2.25 -5.02
N VAL A 127 -1.71 -3.12 -5.09
CA VAL A 127 -2.83 -3.03 -6.03
C VAL A 127 -4.15 -3.24 -5.30
N VAL A 128 -5.05 -2.28 -5.43
CA VAL A 128 -6.38 -2.35 -4.86
C VAL A 128 -7.43 -2.58 -5.95
N THR A 129 -8.38 -3.48 -5.67
CA THR A 129 -9.60 -3.71 -6.47
C THR A 129 -10.81 -3.10 -5.77
N THR A 130 -11.44 -3.85 -4.90
CA THR A 130 -12.60 -3.41 -4.12
C THR A 130 -12.26 -2.76 -2.78
N GLY A 131 -11.01 -2.83 -2.33
CA GLY A 131 -10.59 -2.30 -1.03
C GLY A 131 -10.87 -3.21 0.18
N GLY A 132 -11.55 -4.34 -0.01
CA GLY A 132 -11.99 -5.20 1.11
C GLY A 132 -10.85 -5.75 1.97
N SER A 133 -9.71 -6.11 1.38
CA SER A 133 -8.53 -6.58 2.15
C SER A 133 -7.93 -5.46 3.00
N VAL A 134 -7.85 -4.27 2.43
CA VAL A 134 -7.35 -3.08 3.13
C VAL A 134 -8.27 -2.69 4.27
N LEU A 135 -9.60 -2.71 4.04
CA LEU A 135 -10.59 -2.40 5.08
C LEU A 135 -10.49 -3.38 6.27
N LYS A 136 -10.33 -4.68 6.02
CA LYS A 136 -10.10 -5.66 7.08
C LYS A 136 -8.82 -5.37 7.87
N ALA A 137 -7.74 -5.01 7.18
CA ALA A 137 -6.48 -4.65 7.83
C ALA A 137 -6.62 -3.37 8.68
N ILE A 138 -7.36 -2.38 8.20
CA ILE A 138 -7.70 -1.16 8.95
C ILE A 138 -8.42 -1.51 10.27
N GLN A 139 -9.42 -2.39 10.22
CA GLN A 139 -10.16 -2.81 11.40
C GLN A 139 -9.25 -3.46 12.46
N GLU A 140 -8.25 -4.24 12.05
CA GLU A 140 -7.28 -4.82 12.99
C GLU A 140 -6.38 -3.76 13.65
N VAL A 141 -5.98 -2.73 12.89
CA VAL A 141 -5.21 -1.60 13.41
C VAL A 141 -6.03 -0.77 14.40
N GLU A 142 -7.28 -0.50 14.08
CA GLU A 142 -8.19 0.29 14.95
C GLU A 142 -8.53 -0.43 16.27
N LYS A 143 -8.56 -1.76 16.28
CA LYS A 143 -8.71 -2.56 17.54
C LYS A 143 -7.59 -2.28 18.54
N LEU A 144 -6.41 -1.87 18.09
CA LEU A 144 -5.30 -1.48 18.96
C LEU A 144 -5.39 -0.02 19.45
N GLY A 145 -6.42 0.72 19.02
CA GLY A 145 -6.59 2.14 19.35
C GLY A 145 -5.76 3.09 18.48
N ALA A 146 -5.06 2.59 17.47
CA ALA A 146 -4.38 3.43 16.50
C ALA A 146 -5.39 4.08 15.54
N LYS A 147 -5.00 5.21 14.91
CA LYS A 147 -5.86 6.00 14.02
C LYS A 147 -5.34 5.96 12.59
N VAL A 148 -6.13 5.44 11.67
CA VAL A 148 -5.80 5.50 10.25
C VAL A 148 -6.06 6.92 9.74
N VAL A 149 -4.98 7.63 9.39
CA VAL A 149 -5.04 9.03 8.92
C VAL A 149 -5.02 9.13 7.40
N LYS A 150 -4.56 8.09 6.73
CA LYS A 150 -4.54 7.99 5.27
C LYS A 150 -4.42 6.54 4.82
N THR A 151 -4.98 6.25 3.65
CA THR A 151 -4.78 4.97 2.94
C THR A 151 -4.23 5.25 1.55
N VAL A 152 -3.15 4.57 1.19
CA VAL A 152 -2.45 4.76 -0.08
C VAL A 152 -2.27 3.41 -0.77
N CYS A 153 -2.54 3.34 -2.07
CA CYS A 153 -2.11 2.21 -2.89
C CYS A 153 -1.28 2.68 -4.09
N LEU A 154 -0.45 1.78 -4.62
CA LEU A 154 0.34 2.07 -5.80
C LEU A 154 -0.58 2.19 -7.03
N VAL A 155 -1.49 1.22 -7.23
CA VAL A 155 -2.45 1.22 -8.34
C VAL A 155 -3.86 0.87 -7.85
N ASP A 156 -4.83 1.74 -8.17
CA ASP A 156 -6.26 1.46 -8.02
C ASP A 156 -6.84 0.97 -9.36
N ARG A 157 -7.51 -0.18 -9.33
CA ARG A 157 -8.18 -0.77 -10.49
C ARG A 157 -9.58 -0.21 -10.75
N ASN A 158 -10.01 0.80 -9.97
CA ASN A 158 -11.33 1.45 -10.06
C ASN A 158 -12.51 0.44 -9.99
N GLU A 159 -12.41 -0.56 -9.11
CA GLU A 159 -13.44 -1.58 -8.92
C GLU A 159 -14.20 -1.42 -7.59
N GLY A 160 -14.32 -0.19 -7.06
CA GLY A 160 -15.11 0.15 -5.87
C GLY A 160 -14.29 0.45 -4.61
N ALA A 161 -12.96 0.61 -4.72
CA ALA A 161 -12.12 0.92 -3.56
C ALA A 161 -12.40 2.32 -2.99
N ALA A 162 -12.69 3.29 -3.84
CA ALA A 162 -12.98 4.66 -3.43
C ALA A 162 -14.19 4.74 -2.48
N GLU A 163 -15.25 3.97 -2.77
CA GLU A 163 -16.43 3.87 -1.93
C GLU A 163 -16.15 3.10 -0.63
N THR A 164 -15.46 1.95 -0.74
CA THR A 164 -15.13 1.09 0.41
C THR A 164 -14.24 1.81 1.42
N LEU A 165 -13.31 2.64 0.96
CA LEU A 165 -12.31 3.33 1.77
C LEU A 165 -12.57 4.82 1.94
N ALA A 166 -13.77 5.31 1.62
CA ALA A 166 -14.15 6.73 1.63
C ALA A 166 -13.83 7.44 2.97
N ASN A 167 -13.99 6.73 4.10
CA ASN A 167 -13.77 7.28 5.44
C ASN A 167 -12.28 7.32 5.87
N TYR A 168 -11.37 6.80 5.05
CA TYR A 168 -9.96 6.58 5.40
C TYR A 168 -8.98 7.41 4.57
N ASN A 169 -9.43 8.57 4.06
CA ASN A 169 -8.62 9.49 3.25
C ASN A 169 -7.84 8.74 2.16
N TYR A 170 -8.58 7.93 1.39
CA TYR A 170 -8.02 7.06 0.36
C TYR A 170 -7.45 7.87 -0.81
N SER A 171 -6.24 7.54 -1.22
CA SER A 171 -5.49 8.28 -2.22
C SER A 171 -4.57 7.33 -3.00
N PRO A 172 -4.99 6.79 -4.14
CA PRO A 172 -4.10 6.02 -5.00
C PRO A 172 -3.00 6.90 -5.58
N ILE A 173 -1.82 6.34 -5.84
CA ILE A 173 -0.75 7.03 -6.59
C ILE A 173 -1.13 7.06 -8.06
N PHE A 174 -1.63 5.94 -8.60
CA PHE A 174 -2.12 5.81 -9.96
C PHE A 174 -3.44 5.04 -10.02
N THR A 175 -4.19 5.29 -11.08
CA THR A 175 -5.39 4.57 -11.48
C THR A 175 -5.16 3.83 -12.80
N LEU A 176 -6.10 2.96 -13.23
CA LEU A 176 -6.04 2.34 -14.57
C LEU A 176 -5.96 3.36 -15.69
N ARG A 177 -6.67 4.49 -15.55
CA ARG A 177 -6.66 5.58 -16.52
C ARG A 177 -5.25 6.16 -16.73
N ASP A 178 -4.49 6.31 -15.66
CA ASP A 178 -3.11 6.81 -15.72
C ASP A 178 -2.18 5.82 -16.44
N LEU A 179 -2.51 4.52 -16.39
CA LEU A 179 -1.77 3.45 -17.08
C LEU A 179 -2.17 3.30 -18.55
N GLY A 180 -3.19 4.01 -19.03
CA GLY A 180 -3.73 3.88 -20.38
C GLY A 180 -4.55 2.57 -20.58
N LEU A 181 -5.29 2.13 -19.55
CA LEU A 181 -6.10 0.91 -19.49
C LEU A 181 -7.57 1.22 -19.27
#